data_5a9680601b872cb0ea801fb53eda0d15
#
_entry.id   5a9680601b872cb0ea801fb53eda0d15
#
_cell.length_a   1.000
_cell.length_b   1.000
_cell.length_c   1.000
_cell.angle_alpha   90.00
_cell.angle_beta   90.00
_cell.angle_gamma   90.00
#
_symmetry.space_group_name_H-M   'P 1'
#
loop_
_entity.id
_entity.type
_entity.pdbx_description
1 polymer ?
#
loop_
_entity_poly.entity_id
_entity_poly.type
_entity_poly.pdbx_seq_one_letter_code
_entity_poly.pdbx_strand_id
1 'polypeptide(L)'
;VTYMYSVDTATVNGVQCYGVLATEVAPGKKANDEISFMDSILEDYDIGNFTDVGLSFRVYDTDDWSADPVAEESVHVYPYGEDKAVKYEREPESTDTVVVDNDTAKVVILGTEYDDIWGYTVKVYMENKTDRTLMFTTEETSVNGYMADPYYAMELAPGTCTFDGISWSDSTLEENKSEEVESIEMIIRA
;
A
#
# COMPACT_ATOMS: atom_id res chain seq x y z
N VAL A 1 20.00 -25.81 2.64
CA VAL A 1 18.69 -25.20 2.43
C VAL A 1 18.81 -24.14 1.36
N THR A 2 17.84 -24.02 0.49
CA THR A 2 17.67 -22.91 -0.46
C THR A 2 16.89 -21.82 0.23
N TYR A 3 17.31 -20.58 0.09
CA TYR A 3 16.62 -19.43 0.65
C TYR A 3 16.00 -18.56 -0.44
N MET A 4 14.79 -18.05 -0.15
CA MET A 4 14.15 -17.00 -0.92
C MET A 4 14.53 -15.65 -0.34
N TYR A 5 14.97 -14.74 -1.18
CA TYR A 5 15.19 -13.33 -0.87
C TYR A 5 14.08 -12.51 -1.51
N SER A 6 13.36 -11.75 -0.72
CA SER A 6 12.25 -10.91 -1.18
C SER A 6 12.33 -9.51 -0.59
N VAL A 7 11.64 -8.58 -1.23
CA VAL A 7 11.27 -7.28 -0.66
C VAL A 7 9.83 -7.41 -0.16
N ASP A 8 9.64 -7.09 1.11
CA ASP A 8 8.34 -7.14 1.78
C ASP A 8 7.62 -5.79 1.70
N THR A 9 8.35 -4.72 1.96
CA THR A 9 7.85 -3.35 1.84
C THR A 9 8.86 -2.50 1.10
N ALA A 10 8.38 -1.66 0.19
CA ALA A 10 9.18 -0.66 -0.51
C ALA A 10 8.56 0.72 -0.38
N THR A 11 9.40 1.75 -0.28
CA THR A 11 8.98 3.14 -0.31
C THR A 11 9.84 3.96 -1.27
N VAL A 12 9.23 4.95 -1.91
CA VAL A 12 9.94 5.97 -2.68
C VAL A 12 9.56 7.32 -2.12
N ASN A 13 10.54 8.06 -1.64
CA ASN A 13 10.34 9.38 -1.02
C ASN A 13 9.29 9.37 0.12
N GLY A 14 9.18 8.25 0.85
CA GLY A 14 8.19 8.06 1.90
C GLY A 14 6.80 7.63 1.43
N VAL A 15 6.59 7.43 0.12
CA VAL A 15 5.36 6.81 -0.42
C VAL A 15 5.57 5.31 -0.50
N GLN A 16 4.74 4.55 0.20
CA GLN A 16 4.76 3.08 0.14
C GLN A 16 4.21 2.62 -1.20
N CYS A 17 4.96 1.74 -1.84
CA CYS A 17 4.68 1.20 -3.16
C CYS A 17 5.10 -0.27 -3.22
N TYR A 18 4.85 -0.92 -4.35
CA TYR A 18 5.21 -2.32 -4.54
C TYR A 18 6.60 -2.44 -5.16
N GLY A 19 7.56 -2.93 -4.36
CA GLY A 19 8.86 -3.38 -4.85
C GLY A 19 8.85 -4.88 -5.07
N VAL A 20 9.25 -5.32 -6.26
CA VAL A 20 9.27 -6.74 -6.62
C VAL A 20 10.68 -7.26 -6.64
N LEU A 21 10.97 -8.18 -5.74
CA LEU A 21 12.14 -9.05 -5.73
C LEU A 21 11.70 -10.40 -5.19
N ALA A 22 12.01 -11.49 -5.89
CA ALA A 22 11.81 -12.86 -5.43
C ALA A 22 12.88 -13.77 -6.03
N THR A 23 14.00 -13.94 -5.32
CA THR A 23 15.17 -14.66 -5.82
C THR A 23 15.54 -15.81 -4.94
N GLU A 24 15.50 -17.03 -5.49
CA GLU A 24 15.98 -18.24 -4.80
C GLU A 24 17.51 -18.37 -4.94
N VAL A 25 18.17 -18.63 -3.82
CA VAL A 25 19.61 -18.86 -3.78
C VAL A 25 19.92 -20.21 -3.12
N ALA A 26 20.43 -21.14 -3.90
CA ALA A 26 20.83 -22.47 -3.41
C ALA A 26 22.09 -22.39 -2.51
N PRO A 27 22.33 -23.41 -1.65
CA PRO A 27 23.47 -23.44 -0.75
C PRO A 27 24.82 -23.21 -1.45
N GLY A 28 25.59 -22.26 -0.95
CA GLY A 28 26.91 -21.91 -1.48
C GLY A 28 26.90 -21.19 -2.82
N LYS A 29 25.74 -20.72 -3.30
CA LYS A 29 25.57 -19.95 -4.53
C LYS A 29 25.41 -18.47 -4.22
N LYS A 30 25.44 -17.66 -5.27
CA LYS A 30 25.19 -16.22 -5.27
C LYS A 30 24.28 -15.90 -6.45
N ALA A 31 23.44 -14.91 -6.28
CA ALA A 31 22.65 -14.29 -7.34
C ALA A 31 22.95 -12.79 -7.41
N ASN A 32 22.77 -12.21 -8.59
CA ASN A 32 22.61 -10.78 -8.78
C ASN A 32 21.22 -10.61 -9.38
N ASP A 33 20.43 -9.76 -8.77
CA ASP A 33 19.06 -9.49 -9.23
C ASP A 33 18.74 -8.02 -9.06
N GLU A 34 17.60 -7.59 -9.58
CA GLU A 34 17.15 -6.20 -9.55
C GLU A 34 15.80 -6.10 -8.83
N ILE A 35 15.55 -4.96 -8.21
CA ILE A 35 14.26 -4.65 -7.61
C ILE A 35 13.50 -3.77 -8.59
N SER A 36 12.34 -4.27 -9.04
CA SER A 36 11.43 -3.52 -9.90
C SER A 36 10.33 -2.88 -9.08
N PHE A 37 10.00 -1.63 -9.36
CA PHE A 37 8.86 -0.95 -8.76
C PHE A 37 7.67 -1.01 -9.70
N MET A 38 6.49 -1.29 -9.17
CA MET A 38 5.25 -1.19 -9.95
C MET A 38 4.92 0.30 -10.15
N ASP A 39 4.80 0.69 -11.41
CA ASP A 39 4.83 2.10 -11.82
C ASP A 39 3.51 2.84 -11.55
N SER A 40 2.35 2.15 -11.42
CA SER A 40 1.05 2.82 -11.35
C SER A 40 0.96 3.90 -10.27
N ILE A 41 1.37 3.61 -9.01
CA ILE A 41 1.35 4.61 -7.93
C ILE A 41 2.35 5.72 -8.19
N LEU A 42 3.53 5.40 -8.69
CA LEU A 42 4.61 6.37 -8.91
C LEU A 42 4.31 7.30 -10.09
N GLU A 43 3.73 6.76 -11.17
CA GLU A 43 3.34 7.52 -12.37
C GLU A 43 2.09 8.35 -12.13
N ASP A 44 1.03 7.78 -11.56
CA ASP A 44 -0.26 8.44 -11.34
C ASP A 44 -0.16 9.65 -10.41
N TYR A 45 0.83 9.65 -9.50
CA TYR A 45 1.04 10.71 -8.52
C TYR A 45 2.36 11.48 -8.73
N ASP A 46 2.96 11.40 -9.92
CA ASP A 46 4.16 12.15 -10.37
C ASP A 46 5.36 12.02 -9.42
N ILE A 47 5.59 10.80 -8.89
CA ILE A 47 6.70 10.50 -7.99
C ILE A 47 7.93 10.08 -8.83
N GLY A 48 8.46 11.02 -9.61
CA GLY A 48 9.47 10.73 -10.64
C GLY A 48 10.93 10.69 -10.17
N ASN A 49 11.29 11.43 -9.11
CA ASN A 49 12.67 11.50 -8.63
C ASN A 49 12.85 10.66 -7.37
N PHE A 50 13.54 9.53 -7.47
CA PHE A 50 13.82 8.64 -6.33
C PHE A 50 15.01 9.19 -5.54
N THR A 51 14.74 10.00 -4.53
CA THR A 51 15.76 10.61 -3.67
C THR A 51 16.00 9.82 -2.39
N ASP A 52 15.00 9.08 -1.94
CA ASP A 52 15.02 8.15 -0.82
C ASP A 52 14.25 6.89 -1.21
N VAL A 53 14.90 5.74 -1.21
CA VAL A 53 14.29 4.43 -1.47
C VAL A 53 14.44 3.59 -0.21
N GLY A 54 13.35 3.38 0.49
CA GLY A 54 13.28 2.48 1.63
C GLY A 54 12.91 1.07 1.17
N LEU A 55 13.61 0.06 1.69
CA LEU A 55 13.42 -1.35 1.35
C LEU A 55 13.44 -2.18 2.61
N SER A 56 12.43 -3.02 2.81
CA SER A 56 12.40 -4.05 3.84
C SER A 56 12.65 -5.41 3.20
N PHE A 57 13.78 -6.01 3.49
CA PHE A 57 14.15 -7.32 2.97
C PHE A 57 13.73 -8.42 3.91
N ARG A 58 13.27 -9.53 3.34
CA ARG A 58 12.94 -10.76 4.05
C ARG A 58 13.63 -11.93 3.40
N VAL A 59 14.24 -12.81 4.23
CA VAL A 59 14.87 -14.05 3.79
C VAL A 59 14.21 -15.21 4.53
N TYR A 60 13.71 -16.19 3.79
CA TYR A 60 13.03 -17.35 4.36
C TYR A 60 13.41 -18.67 3.68
N ASP A 61 13.17 -19.77 4.38
CA ASP A 61 13.42 -21.12 3.90
C ASP A 61 12.33 -21.50 2.89
N THR A 62 12.73 -21.92 1.68
CA THR A 62 11.77 -22.34 0.65
C THR A 62 11.05 -23.64 0.97
N ASP A 63 11.59 -24.44 1.89
CA ASP A 63 10.98 -25.70 2.32
C ASP A 63 9.99 -25.52 3.50
N ASP A 64 10.03 -24.36 4.20
CA ASP A 64 9.13 -24.05 5.32
C ASP A 64 8.69 -22.57 5.33
N TRP A 65 7.69 -22.27 4.54
CA TRP A 65 7.09 -20.93 4.41
C TRP A 65 6.35 -20.44 5.65
N SER A 66 6.05 -21.34 6.58
CA SER A 66 5.33 -21.02 7.81
C SER A 66 6.25 -20.66 8.97
N ALA A 67 7.54 -20.92 8.84
CA ALA A 67 8.54 -20.55 9.83
C ALA A 67 8.80 -19.04 9.84
N ASP A 68 9.30 -18.54 10.97
CA ASP A 68 9.82 -17.18 11.06
C ASP A 68 10.92 -16.96 10.01
N PRO A 69 11.05 -15.76 9.43
CA PRO A 69 12.11 -15.45 8.50
C PRO A 69 13.47 -15.63 9.17
N VAL A 70 14.44 -16.16 8.42
CA VAL A 70 15.82 -16.36 8.91
C VAL A 70 16.58 -15.04 9.00
N ALA A 71 16.15 -14.02 8.27
CA ALA A 71 16.64 -12.65 8.35
C ALA A 71 15.57 -11.67 7.84
N GLU A 72 15.51 -10.53 8.49
CA GLU A 72 14.68 -9.39 8.11
C GLU A 72 15.45 -8.12 8.43
N GLU A 73 15.53 -7.18 7.47
CA GLU A 73 16.29 -5.95 7.63
C GLU A 73 15.71 -4.86 6.73
N SER A 74 15.63 -3.65 7.26
CA SER A 74 15.21 -2.48 6.51
C SER A 74 16.39 -1.55 6.24
N VAL A 75 16.47 -1.05 5.02
CA VAL A 75 17.55 -0.15 4.57
C VAL A 75 16.98 1.02 3.79
N HIS A 76 17.70 2.14 3.81
CA HIS A 76 17.46 3.27 2.94
C HIS A 76 18.61 3.41 1.94
N VAL A 77 18.26 3.64 0.69
CA VAL A 77 19.19 3.96 -0.40
C VAL A 77 18.93 5.39 -0.83
N TYR A 78 19.96 6.21 -0.83
CA TYR A 78 19.91 7.63 -1.23
C TYR A 78 20.69 7.82 -2.51
N PRO A 79 20.06 7.72 -3.70
CA PRO A 79 20.78 7.75 -4.99
C PRO A 79 21.59 9.03 -5.23
N TYR A 80 21.18 10.13 -4.61
CA TYR A 80 21.82 11.44 -4.75
C TYR A 80 22.52 11.93 -3.47
N GLY A 81 22.56 11.09 -2.42
CA GLY A 81 23.01 11.41 -1.07
C GLY A 81 21.87 11.74 -0.12
N GLU A 82 22.05 11.39 1.16
CA GLU A 82 21.03 11.55 2.21
C GLU A 82 20.60 13.02 2.39
N ASP A 83 21.54 13.97 2.17
CA ASP A 83 21.28 15.41 2.24
C ASP A 83 20.35 15.92 1.11
N LYS A 84 20.05 15.08 0.13
CA LYS A 84 19.14 15.34 -0.99
C LYS A 84 17.81 14.59 -0.88
N ALA A 85 17.64 13.79 0.18
CA ALA A 85 16.38 13.09 0.39
C ALA A 85 15.24 14.09 0.56
N VAL A 86 14.15 13.86 -0.16
CA VAL A 86 12.94 14.66 -0.10
C VAL A 86 11.80 13.72 0.27
N LYS A 87 11.00 14.09 1.28
CA LYS A 87 9.76 13.39 1.58
C LYS A 87 8.65 13.91 0.68
N TYR A 88 7.85 13.00 0.14
CA TYR A 88 6.66 13.36 -0.62
C TYR A 88 5.65 14.07 0.28
N GLU A 89 5.13 15.19 -0.19
CA GLU A 89 4.06 15.95 0.43
C GLU A 89 2.94 16.13 -0.61
N ARG A 90 1.78 15.56 -0.32
CA ARG A 90 0.63 15.68 -1.20
C ARG A 90 -0.01 17.07 -1.08
N GLU A 91 -0.15 17.78 -2.20
CA GLU A 91 -0.93 19.02 -2.26
C GLU A 91 -2.44 18.70 -2.19
N PRO A 92 -3.20 19.37 -1.31
CA PRO A 92 -4.64 19.17 -1.22
C PRO A 92 -5.37 19.66 -2.49
N GLU A 93 -6.40 18.92 -2.89
CA GLU A 93 -7.29 19.31 -3.98
C GLU A 93 -8.67 19.74 -3.47
N SER A 94 -9.40 20.53 -4.26
CA SER A 94 -10.73 21.03 -3.89
C SER A 94 -11.80 19.94 -3.79
N THR A 95 -11.53 18.77 -4.36
CA THR A 95 -12.39 17.58 -4.35
C THR A 95 -12.13 16.67 -3.16
N ASP A 96 -11.07 16.92 -2.41
CA ASP A 96 -10.69 16.10 -1.26
C ASP A 96 -11.75 16.13 -0.16
N THR A 97 -12.01 14.95 0.40
CA THR A 97 -12.78 14.81 1.63
C THR A 97 -11.90 14.22 2.72
N VAL A 98 -11.46 15.05 3.66
CA VAL A 98 -10.67 14.62 4.81
C VAL A 98 -11.60 13.93 5.81
N VAL A 99 -11.40 12.62 6.04
CA VAL A 99 -12.21 11.81 6.97
C VAL A 99 -11.49 11.56 8.30
N VAL A 100 -10.16 11.49 8.28
CA VAL A 100 -9.31 11.40 9.48
C VAL A 100 -8.12 12.33 9.30
N ASP A 101 -7.83 13.15 10.30
CA ASP A 101 -6.58 13.91 10.41
C ASP A 101 -6.30 14.19 11.89
N ASN A 102 -5.44 13.35 12.48
CA ASN A 102 -5.04 13.45 13.88
C ASN A 102 -3.54 13.14 14.04
N ASP A 103 -3.06 13.01 15.27
CA ASP A 103 -1.63 12.76 15.56
C ASP A 103 -1.17 11.34 15.14
N THR A 104 -2.10 10.43 14.86
CA THR A 104 -1.79 9.03 14.52
C THR A 104 -1.85 8.79 13.02
N ALA A 105 -2.89 9.27 12.35
CA ALA A 105 -3.15 8.98 10.95
C ALA A 105 -3.83 10.14 10.21
N LYS A 106 -3.70 10.12 8.89
CA LYS A 106 -4.51 10.92 7.98
C LYS A 106 -5.15 10.02 6.95
N VAL A 107 -6.44 10.24 6.67
CA VAL A 107 -7.17 9.58 5.59
C VAL A 107 -7.98 10.60 4.82
N VAL A 108 -7.81 10.62 3.52
CA VAL A 108 -8.49 11.51 2.59
C VAL A 108 -9.13 10.70 1.49
N ILE A 109 -10.42 10.90 1.26
CA ILE A 109 -11.09 10.37 0.06
C ILE A 109 -10.79 11.33 -1.09
N LEU A 110 -10.24 10.78 -2.18
CA LEU A 110 -9.83 11.52 -3.38
C LEU A 110 -10.93 11.58 -4.44
N GLY A 111 -11.85 10.64 -4.39
CA GLY A 111 -12.94 10.47 -5.35
C GLY A 111 -13.29 9.01 -5.52
N THR A 112 -14.05 8.74 -6.56
CA THR A 112 -14.50 7.39 -6.90
C THR A 112 -14.24 7.12 -8.37
N GLU A 113 -14.01 5.85 -8.71
CA GLU A 113 -13.91 5.38 -10.08
C GLU A 113 -14.56 4.01 -10.21
N TYR A 114 -14.85 3.62 -11.44
CA TYR A 114 -15.26 2.27 -11.78
C TYR A 114 -14.17 1.63 -12.63
N ASP A 115 -13.73 0.46 -12.22
CA ASP A 115 -12.71 -0.33 -12.90
C ASP A 115 -13.29 -1.70 -13.31
N ASP A 116 -13.04 -2.15 -14.55
CA ASP A 116 -13.57 -3.41 -15.06
C ASP A 116 -13.06 -4.66 -14.33
N ILE A 117 -11.98 -4.54 -13.55
CA ILE A 117 -11.36 -5.64 -12.80
C ILE A 117 -11.77 -5.59 -11.33
N TRP A 118 -11.73 -4.39 -10.72
CA TRP A 118 -11.92 -4.19 -9.28
C TRP A 118 -13.34 -3.75 -8.92
N GLY A 119 -14.14 -3.31 -9.92
CA GLY A 119 -15.47 -2.79 -9.73
C GLY A 119 -15.48 -1.33 -9.25
N TYR A 120 -16.46 -0.97 -8.43
CA TYR A 120 -16.57 0.37 -7.89
C TYR A 120 -15.54 0.62 -6.80
N THR A 121 -14.73 1.65 -6.96
CA THR A 121 -13.57 1.92 -6.11
C THR A 121 -13.64 3.34 -5.53
N VAL A 122 -13.48 3.43 -4.21
CA VAL A 122 -13.23 4.69 -3.50
C VAL A 122 -11.73 4.88 -3.39
N LYS A 123 -11.18 5.88 -4.06
CA LYS A 123 -9.75 6.23 -4.02
C LYS A 123 -9.42 6.96 -2.73
N VAL A 124 -8.37 6.53 -2.05
CA VAL A 124 -7.95 7.08 -0.77
C VAL A 124 -6.46 7.42 -0.76
N TYR A 125 -6.13 8.50 -0.05
CA TYR A 125 -4.78 8.77 0.41
C TYR A 125 -4.73 8.51 1.91
N MET A 126 -3.71 7.77 2.36
CA MET A 126 -3.50 7.43 3.76
C MET A 126 -2.08 7.79 4.19
N GLU A 127 -1.94 8.25 5.42
CA GLU A 127 -0.66 8.56 6.04
C GLU A 127 -0.62 7.97 7.44
N ASN A 128 0.47 7.25 7.74
CA ASN A 128 0.84 6.80 9.08
C ASN A 128 1.80 7.81 9.69
N LYS A 129 1.36 8.54 10.70
CA LYS A 129 2.15 9.57 11.40
C LYS A 129 2.93 9.04 12.60
N THR A 130 2.85 7.73 12.85
CA THR A 130 3.47 7.08 14.02
C THR A 130 4.84 6.47 13.68
N ASP A 131 5.51 5.98 14.71
CA ASP A 131 6.78 5.25 14.66
C ASP A 131 6.59 3.72 14.59
N ARG A 132 5.37 3.23 14.36
CA ARG A 132 5.01 1.81 14.24
C ARG A 132 4.16 1.58 12.99
N THR A 133 4.17 0.35 12.50
CA THR A 133 3.25 -0.07 11.42
C THR A 133 1.80 0.05 11.88
N LEU A 134 0.94 0.61 11.05
CA LEU A 134 -0.50 0.66 11.24
C LEU A 134 -1.21 -0.23 10.22
N MET A 135 -2.27 -0.90 10.67
CA MET A 135 -3.19 -1.63 9.80
C MET A 135 -4.45 -0.80 9.59
N PHE A 136 -4.69 -0.36 8.37
CA PHE A 136 -5.94 0.30 7.98
C PHE A 136 -6.94 -0.74 7.52
N THR A 137 -8.12 -0.73 8.11
CA THR A 137 -9.23 -1.66 7.78
C THR A 137 -10.54 -0.90 7.67
N THR A 138 -11.53 -1.52 7.03
CA THR A 138 -12.91 -1.04 7.01
C THR A 138 -13.80 -1.97 7.82
N GLU A 139 -14.79 -1.40 8.50
CA GLU A 139 -15.81 -2.12 9.27
C GLU A 139 -17.18 -1.51 9.01
N GLU A 140 -18.24 -2.29 9.26
CA GLU A 140 -19.64 -1.88 9.15
C GLU A 140 -19.95 -1.20 7.80
N THR A 141 -19.39 -1.75 6.74
CA THR A 141 -19.52 -1.17 5.39
C THR A 141 -20.87 -1.49 4.78
N SER A 142 -21.48 -0.48 4.18
CA SER A 142 -22.71 -0.66 3.41
C SER A 142 -22.71 0.17 2.13
N VAL A 143 -23.36 -0.36 1.10
CA VAL A 143 -23.62 0.32 -0.18
C VAL A 143 -25.13 0.40 -0.36
N ASN A 144 -25.64 1.62 -0.58
CA ASN A 144 -27.09 1.87 -0.71
C ASN A 144 -27.92 1.29 0.46
N GLY A 145 -27.31 1.24 1.68
CA GLY A 145 -27.95 0.68 2.88
C GLY A 145 -27.91 -0.84 2.99
N TYR A 146 -27.29 -1.57 2.05
CA TYR A 146 -27.05 -3.01 2.14
C TYR A 146 -25.63 -3.27 2.63
N MET A 147 -25.48 -4.18 3.62
CA MET A 147 -24.15 -4.59 4.10
C MET A 147 -23.38 -5.21 2.95
N ALA A 148 -22.23 -4.62 2.65
CA ALA A 148 -21.35 -5.01 1.55
C ALA A 148 -19.89 -4.77 1.96
N ASP A 149 -19.17 -5.84 2.23
CA ASP A 149 -17.78 -5.78 2.69
C ASP A 149 -16.82 -5.67 1.48
N PRO A 150 -15.99 -4.63 1.37
CA PRO A 150 -14.96 -4.50 0.34
C PRO A 150 -13.76 -5.43 0.58
N TYR A 151 -13.69 -6.10 1.73
CA TYR A 151 -12.56 -6.93 2.14
C TYR A 151 -11.22 -6.20 2.10
N TYR A 152 -11.18 -5.03 2.77
CA TYR A 152 -10.04 -4.12 2.72
C TYR A 152 -9.15 -4.22 3.96
N ALA A 153 -7.85 -4.38 3.74
CA ALA A 153 -6.82 -4.27 4.76
C ALA A 153 -5.49 -3.80 4.14
N MET A 154 -4.92 -2.74 4.67
CA MET A 154 -3.66 -2.15 4.22
C MET A 154 -2.72 -1.89 5.38
N GLU A 155 -1.54 -2.52 5.36
CA GLU A 155 -0.45 -2.20 6.29
C GLU A 155 0.37 -1.04 5.76
N LEU A 156 0.60 -0.04 6.60
CA LEU A 156 1.38 1.14 6.26
C LEU A 156 2.55 1.30 7.24
N ALA A 157 3.76 1.29 6.70
CA ALA A 157 5.00 1.39 7.46
C ALA A 157 5.11 2.73 8.25
N PRO A 158 5.95 2.80 9.29
CA PRO A 158 6.12 4.00 10.09
C PRO A 158 6.46 5.25 9.28
N GLY A 159 5.74 6.33 9.50
CA GLY A 159 6.03 7.64 8.90
C GLY A 159 5.85 7.71 7.38
N THR A 160 5.19 6.73 6.76
CA THR A 160 4.95 6.67 5.32
C THR A 160 3.52 7.05 4.96
N CYS A 161 3.29 7.28 3.68
CA CYS A 161 1.97 7.46 3.09
C CYS A 161 1.79 6.53 1.90
N THR A 162 0.55 6.37 1.43
CA THR A 162 0.22 5.63 0.22
C THR A 162 -1.05 6.16 -0.42
N PHE A 163 -1.25 5.76 -1.68
CA PHE A 163 -2.50 5.88 -2.41
C PHE A 163 -3.04 4.46 -2.63
N ASP A 164 -4.34 4.28 -2.42
CA ASP A 164 -4.95 2.96 -2.53
C ASP A 164 -6.43 3.07 -2.92
N GLY A 165 -7.07 1.92 -3.18
CA GLY A 165 -8.48 1.81 -3.53
C GLY A 165 -9.23 0.86 -2.62
N ILE A 166 -10.36 1.32 -2.07
CA ILE A 166 -11.32 0.48 -1.37
C ILE A 166 -12.39 0.08 -2.39
N SER A 167 -12.42 -1.20 -2.78
CA SER A 167 -13.18 -1.64 -3.95
C SER A 167 -14.27 -2.65 -3.61
N TRP A 168 -15.40 -2.54 -4.29
CA TRP A 168 -16.51 -3.51 -4.27
C TRP A 168 -16.65 -4.12 -5.65
N SER A 169 -16.48 -5.43 -5.74
CA SER A 169 -16.65 -6.16 -7.00
C SER A 169 -18.08 -6.09 -7.51
N ASP A 170 -18.25 -6.21 -8.83
CA ASP A 170 -19.57 -6.24 -9.46
C ASP A 170 -20.48 -7.32 -8.85
N SER A 171 -19.91 -8.50 -8.56
CA SER A 171 -20.68 -9.59 -7.92
C SER A 171 -21.24 -9.18 -6.56
N THR A 172 -20.47 -8.45 -5.76
CA THR A 172 -20.93 -7.94 -4.45
C THR A 172 -22.06 -6.92 -4.62
N LEU A 173 -21.96 -6.05 -5.61
CA LEU A 173 -22.98 -5.04 -5.91
C LEU A 173 -24.25 -5.67 -6.49
N GLU A 174 -24.15 -6.62 -7.41
CA GLU A 174 -25.25 -7.34 -8.01
C GLU A 174 -26.06 -8.17 -6.99
N GLU A 175 -25.38 -8.87 -6.08
CA GLU A 175 -26.02 -9.62 -4.98
C GLU A 175 -26.93 -8.72 -4.12
N ASN A 176 -26.54 -7.45 -3.95
CA ASN A 176 -27.29 -6.45 -3.20
C ASN A 176 -28.20 -5.58 -4.09
N LYS A 177 -28.34 -5.88 -5.38
CA LYS A 177 -29.13 -5.13 -6.36
C LYS A 177 -28.75 -3.65 -6.46
N SER A 178 -27.46 -3.36 -6.27
CA SER A 178 -26.88 -2.02 -6.34
C SER A 178 -26.26 -1.80 -7.73
N GLU A 179 -27.10 -1.65 -8.75
CA GLU A 179 -26.64 -1.38 -10.14
C GLU A 179 -25.97 0.01 -10.24
N GLU A 180 -26.40 0.97 -9.42
CA GLU A 180 -25.78 2.29 -9.26
C GLU A 180 -25.44 2.51 -7.79
N VAL A 181 -24.24 3.00 -7.52
CA VAL A 181 -23.80 3.34 -6.16
C VAL A 181 -24.20 4.78 -5.86
N GLU A 182 -25.20 4.94 -4.97
CA GLU A 182 -25.71 6.24 -4.54
C GLU A 182 -25.09 6.69 -3.19
N SER A 183 -24.80 5.73 -2.31
CA SER A 183 -24.22 6.00 -1.00
C SER A 183 -23.32 4.86 -0.53
N ILE A 184 -22.26 5.22 0.18
CA ILE A 184 -21.38 4.30 0.90
C ILE A 184 -21.24 4.79 2.33
N GLU A 185 -21.42 3.88 3.28
CA GLU A 185 -21.14 4.12 4.69
C GLU A 185 -20.10 3.11 5.15
N MET A 186 -19.08 3.56 5.89
CA MET A 186 -18.02 2.69 6.43
C MET A 186 -17.35 3.35 7.65
N ILE A 187 -16.79 2.51 8.51
CA ILE A 187 -15.86 2.93 9.55
C ILE A 187 -14.46 2.56 9.10
N ILE A 188 -13.55 3.53 9.03
CA ILE A 188 -12.12 3.30 8.79
C ILE A 188 -11.42 3.25 10.14
N ARG A 189 -10.65 2.18 10.37
CA ARG A 189 -9.79 2.01 11.56
C ARG A 189 -8.32 1.99 11.17
N ALA A 190 -7.47 2.46 12.09
CA ALA A 190 -6.01 2.44 11.99
C ALA A 190 -5.37 2.10 13.36
#